data_693d087199ce79b6313e9d2e7b8d5d84
#
_entry.id   693d087199ce79b6313e9d2e7b8d5d84
#
_cell.length_a   1.000
_cell.length_b   1.000
_cell.length_c   1.000
_cell.angle_alpha   90.00
_cell.angle_beta   90.00
_cell.angle_gamma   90.00
#
_symmetry.space_group_name_H-M   'P 1'
#
loop_
_entity.id
_entity.type
_entity.pdbx_description
1 polymer ?
#
loop_
_entity_poly.entity_id
_entity_poly.type
_entity_poly.pdbx_seq_one_letter_code
_entity_poly.pdbx_strand_id
1 'polypeptide(L)'
;MESEARRTRSLRFHDDHHGSWRFHGQLPIVEGAQLAELINTLACSGDNDRINTTDDQSLGREERCWSAKCADALVDIIHTYQAAGAAPGAGGDRPRINVTIDLATLRGQLGHAVLGNGAPISAGEARRLACDANILPVVLDGASAPVDVGRDHRLVYGALRLALNARDQGCCYPGCEKPPTSCEGHHIVPWWSGGRTALDNTALLCRHHHQLVEPDPNKPPEEQWELRLDQRGLPHVRPPTWADRARTPRQHIRYQC
;
A
#
# COMPACT_ATOMS: atom_id res chain seq x y z
N MET A 1 -28.73 -12.28 -20.56
CA MET A 1 -27.69 -13.05 -19.83
C MET A 1 -26.32 -12.34 -19.86
N GLU A 2 -25.69 -12.12 -21.02
CA GLU A 2 -24.35 -11.48 -21.05
C GLU A 2 -24.32 -10.04 -20.51
N SER A 3 -25.34 -9.21 -20.84
CA SER A 3 -25.42 -7.84 -20.31
C SER A 3 -25.62 -7.80 -18.80
N GLU A 4 -26.23 -8.80 -18.21
CA GLU A 4 -26.44 -8.95 -16.79
C GLU A 4 -25.14 -9.41 -16.08
N ALA A 5 -24.44 -10.38 -16.64
CA ALA A 5 -23.14 -10.83 -16.16
C ALA A 5 -22.10 -9.68 -16.14
N ARG A 6 -22.16 -8.78 -17.13
CA ARG A 6 -21.29 -7.58 -17.14
C ARG A 6 -21.66 -6.56 -16.06
N ARG A 7 -22.94 -6.44 -15.69
CA ARG A 7 -23.39 -5.54 -14.61
C ARG A 7 -23.08 -6.10 -13.21
N THR A 8 -23.19 -7.41 -13.06
CA THR A 8 -23.01 -8.11 -11.77
C THR A 8 -21.58 -8.56 -11.49
N ARG A 9 -20.64 -8.30 -12.45
CA ARG A 9 -19.24 -8.66 -12.24
C ARG A 9 -18.71 -8.07 -10.94
N SER A 10 -18.00 -8.87 -10.16
CA SER A 10 -17.46 -8.46 -8.87
C SER A 10 -16.21 -9.24 -8.55
N LEU A 11 -15.31 -8.62 -7.78
CA LEU A 11 -14.18 -9.27 -7.15
C LEU A 11 -14.02 -8.67 -5.75
N ARG A 12 -14.00 -9.52 -4.74
CA ARG A 12 -13.87 -9.11 -3.34
C ARG A 12 -12.70 -9.83 -2.72
N PHE A 13 -11.96 -9.09 -1.90
CA PHE A 13 -10.83 -9.59 -1.14
C PHE A 13 -11.16 -9.53 0.35
N HIS A 14 -10.72 -10.53 1.08
CA HIS A 14 -10.89 -10.63 2.52
C HIS A 14 -9.64 -11.23 3.15
N ASP A 15 -9.08 -10.53 4.14
CA ASP A 15 -8.01 -11.05 4.99
C ASP A 15 -8.63 -12.04 6.00
N ASP A 16 -8.12 -13.28 6.06
CA ASP A 16 -8.63 -14.29 6.97
C ASP A 16 -8.03 -14.19 8.39
N HIS A 17 -7.14 -13.19 8.60
CA HIS A 17 -6.39 -12.96 9.85
C HIS A 17 -5.53 -14.16 10.33
N HIS A 18 -5.33 -15.15 9.46
CA HIS A 18 -4.50 -16.34 9.69
C HIS A 18 -3.34 -16.45 8.68
N GLY A 19 -3.02 -15.33 8.01
CA GLY A 19 -1.91 -15.25 7.07
C GLY A 19 -2.29 -15.51 5.62
N SER A 20 -3.60 -15.55 5.29
CA SER A 20 -4.08 -15.75 3.93
C SER A 20 -5.09 -14.69 3.52
N TRP A 21 -5.02 -14.29 2.26
CA TRP A 21 -6.07 -13.50 1.63
C TRP A 21 -6.99 -14.42 0.84
N ARG A 22 -8.28 -14.32 1.14
CA ARG A 22 -9.34 -14.97 0.37
C ARG A 22 -9.92 -13.99 -0.62
N PHE A 23 -10.17 -14.45 -1.82
CA PHE A 23 -10.88 -13.66 -2.80
C PHE A 23 -11.96 -14.52 -3.48
N HIS A 24 -13.06 -13.88 -3.80
CA HIS A 24 -14.13 -14.50 -4.57
C HIS A 24 -14.81 -13.44 -5.43
N GLY A 25 -15.41 -13.90 -6.52
CA GLY A 25 -16.09 -13.00 -7.42
C GLY A 25 -16.69 -13.73 -8.61
N GLN A 26 -17.22 -12.95 -9.53
CA GLN A 26 -17.76 -13.45 -10.78
C GLN A 26 -17.32 -12.57 -11.93
N LEU A 27 -16.99 -13.20 -13.03
CA LEU A 27 -16.63 -12.58 -14.29
C LEU A 27 -17.66 -12.97 -15.37
N PRO A 28 -17.84 -12.15 -16.41
CA PRO A 28 -18.57 -12.58 -17.59
C PRO A 28 -17.92 -13.85 -18.18
N ILE A 29 -18.71 -14.65 -18.92
CA ILE A 29 -18.31 -16.00 -19.32
C ILE A 29 -17.02 -16.04 -20.14
N VAL A 30 -16.80 -15.07 -21.01
CA VAL A 30 -15.61 -15.01 -21.89
C VAL A 30 -14.37 -14.70 -21.07
N GLU A 31 -14.40 -13.65 -20.25
CA GLU A 31 -13.29 -13.22 -19.40
C GLU A 31 -12.98 -14.28 -18.32
N GLY A 32 -14.01 -14.93 -17.79
CA GLY A 32 -13.86 -16.05 -16.86
C GLY A 32 -13.18 -17.26 -17.53
N ALA A 33 -13.57 -17.61 -18.73
CA ALA A 33 -12.95 -18.69 -19.50
C ALA A 33 -11.49 -18.38 -19.85
N GLN A 34 -11.18 -17.15 -20.25
CA GLN A 34 -9.81 -16.70 -20.52
C GLN A 34 -8.91 -16.80 -19.31
N LEU A 35 -9.40 -16.36 -18.13
CA LEU A 35 -8.65 -16.47 -16.89
C LEU A 35 -8.40 -17.91 -16.49
N ALA A 36 -9.43 -18.77 -16.58
CA ALA A 36 -9.32 -20.19 -16.27
C ALA A 36 -8.32 -20.90 -17.19
N GLU A 37 -8.37 -20.64 -18.49
CA GLU A 37 -7.45 -21.22 -19.46
C GLU A 37 -6.01 -20.79 -19.21
N LEU A 38 -5.79 -19.50 -18.92
CA LEU A 38 -4.46 -18.98 -18.60
C LEU A 38 -3.88 -19.64 -17.33
N ILE A 39 -4.68 -19.73 -16.27
CA ILE A 39 -4.27 -20.40 -15.03
C ILE A 39 -3.96 -21.88 -15.27
N ASN A 40 -4.84 -22.59 -16.00
CA ASN A 40 -4.63 -24.00 -16.29
C ASN A 40 -3.35 -24.23 -17.11
N THR A 41 -3.11 -23.40 -18.12
CA THR A 41 -1.91 -23.49 -18.96
C THR A 41 -0.65 -23.30 -18.13
N LEU A 42 -0.60 -22.29 -17.27
CA LEU A 42 0.56 -22.05 -16.41
C LEU A 42 0.73 -23.13 -15.34
N ALA A 43 -0.37 -23.60 -14.74
CA ALA A 43 -0.33 -24.69 -13.76
C ALA A 43 0.19 -26.01 -14.35
N CYS A 44 -0.06 -26.28 -15.66
CA CYS A 44 0.49 -27.42 -16.36
C CYS A 44 1.95 -27.22 -16.76
N SER A 45 2.37 -26.00 -17.13
CA SER A 45 3.73 -25.72 -17.63
C SER A 45 4.82 -25.95 -16.56
N GLY A 46 4.50 -25.71 -15.30
CA GLY A 46 5.42 -25.93 -14.17
C GLY A 46 5.85 -27.40 -13.98
N ASP A 47 5.16 -28.36 -14.58
CA ASP A 47 5.53 -29.76 -14.53
C ASP A 47 6.56 -30.16 -15.61
N ASN A 48 6.66 -29.40 -16.72
CA ASN A 48 7.53 -29.72 -17.85
C ASN A 48 9.00 -29.28 -17.68
N ASP A 49 9.27 -28.21 -16.92
CA ASP A 49 10.66 -27.74 -16.75
C ASP A 49 11.53 -28.62 -15.84
N ARG A 50 10.95 -29.62 -15.16
CA ARG A 50 11.65 -30.53 -14.26
C ARG A 50 12.03 -31.88 -14.87
N ILE A 51 11.71 -32.12 -16.15
CA ILE A 51 12.03 -33.39 -16.82
C ILE A 51 13.46 -33.43 -17.36
N ASN A 52 14.17 -32.31 -17.45
CA ASN A 52 15.49 -32.22 -18.08
C ASN A 52 16.69 -32.09 -17.13
N THR A 53 16.54 -32.26 -15.82
CA THR A 53 17.71 -32.42 -14.92
C THR A 53 17.80 -33.85 -14.44
N THR A 54 18.55 -34.64 -15.19
CA THR A 54 19.11 -35.91 -14.72
C THR A 54 20.12 -35.62 -13.63
N ASP A 55 19.79 -36.07 -12.43
CA ASP A 55 20.58 -36.32 -11.23
C ASP A 55 20.03 -35.56 -9.99
N ASP A 56 19.07 -36.16 -9.33
CA ASP A 56 19.05 -36.39 -7.89
C ASP A 56 17.80 -37.18 -7.47
N GLN A 57 17.97 -38.44 -7.15
CA GLN A 57 16.89 -39.37 -6.78
C GLN A 57 16.52 -39.33 -5.30
N SER A 58 16.83 -38.31 -4.52
CA SER A 58 16.68 -38.38 -3.05
C SER A 58 15.85 -37.29 -2.36
N LEU A 59 15.32 -36.32 -3.07
CA LEU A 59 14.40 -35.34 -2.43
C LEU A 59 12.96 -35.63 -2.81
N GLY A 60 12.17 -36.10 -1.84
CA GLY A 60 10.78 -36.47 -2.00
C GLY A 60 9.99 -35.45 -2.82
N ARG A 61 9.36 -35.92 -3.87
CA ARG A 61 8.47 -35.15 -4.75
C ARG A 61 7.32 -34.67 -3.91
N GLU A 62 7.34 -33.43 -3.52
CA GLU A 62 6.18 -32.76 -2.90
C GLU A 62 5.12 -32.60 -4.00
N GLU A 63 4.19 -33.55 -4.05
CA GLU A 63 3.06 -33.48 -4.99
C GLU A 63 2.11 -32.38 -4.55
N ARG A 64 2.35 -31.15 -5.04
CA ARG A 64 1.38 -30.06 -4.84
C ARG A 64 0.06 -30.43 -5.51
N CYS A 65 -1.04 -30.32 -4.76
CA CYS A 65 -2.37 -30.54 -5.32
C CYS A 65 -2.68 -29.53 -6.43
N TRP A 66 -3.60 -29.88 -7.32
CA TRP A 66 -3.98 -29.04 -8.46
C TRP A 66 -4.37 -27.61 -8.05
N SER A 67 -5.10 -27.45 -6.96
CA SER A 67 -5.50 -26.13 -6.45
C SER A 67 -4.31 -25.27 -6.01
N ALA A 68 -3.25 -25.87 -5.46
CA ALA A 68 -2.02 -25.16 -5.13
C ALA A 68 -1.28 -24.71 -6.40
N LYS A 69 -1.20 -25.57 -7.43
CA LYS A 69 -0.60 -25.21 -8.73
C LYS A 69 -1.35 -24.05 -9.39
N CYS A 70 -2.68 -24.04 -9.31
CA CYS A 70 -3.49 -22.90 -9.82
C CYS A 70 -3.24 -21.60 -9.04
N ALA A 71 -3.04 -21.69 -7.71
CA ALA A 71 -2.69 -20.54 -6.91
C ALA A 71 -1.30 -19.98 -7.27
N ASP A 72 -0.31 -20.87 -7.43
CA ASP A 72 1.03 -20.50 -7.90
C ASP A 72 0.97 -19.80 -9.27
N ALA A 73 0.20 -20.35 -10.22
CA ALA A 73 0.00 -19.77 -11.55
C ALA A 73 -0.59 -18.35 -11.49
N LEU A 74 -1.53 -18.11 -10.58
CA LEU A 74 -2.06 -16.76 -10.37
C LEU A 74 -0.99 -15.81 -9.83
N VAL A 75 -0.13 -16.27 -8.92
CA VAL A 75 0.99 -15.47 -8.40
C VAL A 75 1.98 -15.15 -9.53
N ASP A 76 2.27 -16.11 -10.42
CA ASP A 76 3.15 -15.89 -11.57
C ASP A 76 2.58 -14.85 -12.55
N ILE A 77 1.27 -14.83 -12.77
CA ILE A 77 0.60 -13.77 -13.56
C ILE A 77 0.83 -12.41 -12.92
N ILE A 78 0.67 -12.31 -11.60
CA ILE A 78 0.88 -11.05 -10.87
C ILE A 78 2.32 -10.58 -11.02
N HIS A 79 3.30 -11.45 -10.82
CA HIS A 79 4.72 -11.12 -10.94
C HIS A 79 5.08 -10.71 -12.38
N THR A 80 4.59 -11.43 -13.37
CA THR A 80 4.81 -11.10 -14.78
C THR A 80 4.25 -9.73 -15.15
N TYR A 81 3.04 -9.43 -14.69
CA TYR A 81 2.42 -8.13 -14.92
C TYR A 81 3.18 -6.97 -14.25
N GLN A 82 3.66 -7.20 -13.03
CA GLN A 82 4.47 -6.23 -12.29
C GLN A 82 5.83 -6.01 -12.98
N ALA A 83 6.49 -7.09 -13.41
CA ALA A 83 7.78 -7.03 -14.12
C ALA A 83 7.68 -6.29 -15.47
N ALA A 84 6.57 -6.48 -16.18
CA ALA A 84 6.30 -5.79 -17.44
C ALA A 84 6.12 -4.27 -17.27
N GLY A 85 5.98 -3.78 -16.04
CA GLY A 85 5.80 -2.35 -15.76
C GLY A 85 4.49 -1.76 -16.29
N ALA A 86 3.52 -2.61 -16.65
CA ALA A 86 2.24 -2.23 -17.23
C ALA A 86 1.21 -1.73 -16.21
N ALA A 87 1.50 -1.91 -14.91
CA ALA A 87 0.60 -1.48 -13.85
C ALA A 87 0.46 0.06 -13.84
N PRO A 88 -0.76 0.60 -13.86
CA PRO A 88 -0.99 2.04 -13.80
C PRO A 88 -0.45 2.60 -12.48
N GLY A 89 0.18 3.77 -12.54
CA GLY A 89 0.62 4.48 -11.33
C GLY A 89 -0.58 4.93 -10.50
N ALA A 90 -0.61 4.58 -9.23
CA ALA A 90 -1.57 5.10 -8.27
C ALA A 90 -0.88 6.16 -7.40
N GLY A 91 -1.42 7.38 -7.38
CA GLY A 91 -0.81 8.49 -6.64
C GLY A 91 0.59 8.87 -7.12
N GLY A 92 0.90 8.69 -8.41
CA GLY A 92 2.19 9.03 -9.01
C GLY A 92 3.26 7.94 -8.93
N ASP A 93 2.97 6.80 -8.34
CA ASP A 93 3.91 5.68 -8.20
C ASP A 93 3.30 4.35 -8.66
N ARG A 94 4.15 3.39 -9.04
CA ARG A 94 3.70 2.04 -9.38
C ARG A 94 3.18 1.33 -8.14
N PRO A 95 2.19 0.41 -8.27
CA PRO A 95 1.75 -0.40 -7.14
C PRO A 95 2.94 -1.13 -6.51
N ARG A 96 3.15 -0.91 -5.22
CA ARG A 96 4.23 -1.53 -4.45
C ARG A 96 3.67 -2.10 -3.15
N ILE A 97 4.28 -3.17 -2.68
CA ILE A 97 4.01 -3.68 -1.34
C ILE A 97 4.93 -2.93 -0.38
N ASN A 98 4.33 -2.17 0.53
CA ASN A 98 5.08 -1.56 1.62
C ASN A 98 5.24 -2.57 2.75
N VAL A 99 6.47 -2.80 3.19
CA VAL A 99 6.79 -3.66 4.32
C VAL A 99 7.50 -2.83 5.37
N THR A 100 6.93 -2.73 6.55
CA THR A 100 7.56 -2.09 7.72
C THR A 100 8.17 -3.17 8.61
N ILE A 101 9.46 -3.09 8.86
CA ILE A 101 10.20 -4.02 9.71
C ILE A 101 11.28 -3.25 10.47
N ASP A 102 11.50 -3.57 11.73
CA ASP A 102 12.63 -3.00 12.45
C ASP A 102 13.97 -3.58 11.95
N LEU A 103 15.02 -2.78 12.06
CA LEU A 103 16.33 -3.12 11.51
C LEU A 103 16.94 -4.36 12.17
N ALA A 104 16.73 -4.57 13.48
CA ALA A 104 17.26 -5.70 14.20
C ALA A 104 16.58 -7.00 13.74
N THR A 105 15.27 -6.98 13.58
CA THR A 105 14.48 -8.09 13.03
C THR A 105 14.89 -8.40 11.59
N LEU A 106 15.10 -7.40 10.75
CA LEU A 106 15.58 -7.59 9.38
C LEU A 106 16.98 -8.24 9.36
N ARG A 107 17.87 -7.88 10.28
CA ARG A 107 19.22 -8.45 10.43
C ARG A 107 19.29 -9.83 11.07
N GLY A 108 18.18 -10.45 11.36
CA GLY A 108 18.13 -11.85 11.82
C GLY A 108 17.62 -12.06 13.23
N GLN A 109 17.21 -11.02 13.95
CA GLN A 109 16.56 -11.18 15.25
C GLN A 109 15.13 -11.70 15.10
N LEU A 110 14.57 -12.21 16.20
CA LEU A 110 13.17 -12.62 16.27
C LEU A 110 12.27 -11.39 16.19
N GLY A 111 11.17 -11.52 15.46
CA GLY A 111 10.21 -10.45 15.28
C GLY A 111 9.29 -10.70 14.10
N HIS A 112 8.49 -9.72 13.77
CA HIS A 112 7.59 -9.72 12.64
C HIS A 112 7.72 -8.40 11.88
N ALA A 113 7.30 -8.42 10.62
CA ALA A 113 7.11 -7.24 9.80
C ALA A 113 5.62 -7.00 9.58
N VAL A 114 5.28 -5.80 9.15
CA VAL A 114 3.88 -5.41 8.88
C VAL A 114 3.78 -4.92 7.44
N LEU A 115 2.82 -5.44 6.69
CA LEU A 115 2.49 -4.95 5.36
C LEU A 115 1.79 -3.59 5.44
N GLY A 116 1.80 -2.84 4.35
CA GLY A 116 1.15 -1.53 4.27
C GLY A 116 -0.37 -1.53 4.52
N ASN A 117 -1.02 -2.69 4.53
CA ASN A 117 -2.41 -2.88 4.91
C ASN A 117 -2.59 -3.28 6.39
N GLY A 118 -1.50 -3.32 7.18
CA GLY A 118 -1.52 -3.72 8.58
C GLY A 118 -1.37 -5.22 8.85
N ALA A 119 -1.34 -6.07 7.82
CA ALA A 119 -1.19 -7.52 8.01
C ALA A 119 0.22 -7.88 8.47
N PRO A 120 0.37 -8.71 9.54
CA PRO A 120 1.68 -9.15 9.98
C PRO A 120 2.23 -10.26 9.06
N ILE A 121 3.54 -10.20 8.79
CA ILE A 121 4.29 -11.27 8.12
C ILE A 121 5.51 -11.67 8.94
N SER A 122 5.99 -12.89 8.75
CA SER A 122 7.19 -13.35 9.44
C SER A 122 8.43 -12.58 8.99
N ALA A 123 9.42 -12.47 9.88
CA ALA A 123 10.71 -11.88 9.52
C ALA A 123 11.41 -12.64 8.38
N GLY A 124 11.20 -13.96 8.29
CA GLY A 124 11.70 -14.79 7.19
C GLY A 124 11.10 -14.39 5.84
N GLU A 125 9.79 -14.22 5.80
CA GLU A 125 9.07 -13.78 4.59
C GLU A 125 9.47 -12.36 4.19
N ALA A 126 9.59 -11.44 5.14
CA ALA A 126 10.08 -10.10 4.87
C ALA A 126 11.50 -10.08 4.30
N ARG A 127 12.40 -10.94 4.80
CA ARG A 127 13.76 -11.11 4.24
C ARG A 127 13.73 -11.71 2.84
N ARG A 128 12.87 -12.71 2.59
CA ARG A 128 12.69 -13.29 1.26
C ARG A 128 12.22 -12.25 0.25
N LEU A 129 11.20 -11.47 0.59
CA LEU A 129 10.74 -10.35 -0.23
C LEU A 129 11.85 -9.32 -0.48
N ALA A 130 12.68 -9.07 0.54
CA ALA A 130 13.80 -8.15 0.43
C ALA A 130 14.91 -8.62 -0.53
N CYS A 131 15.10 -9.93 -0.71
CA CYS A 131 16.09 -10.47 -1.64
C CYS A 131 15.73 -10.26 -3.12
N ASP A 132 14.42 -10.27 -3.44
CA ASP A 132 13.93 -10.17 -4.82
C ASP A 132 13.47 -8.75 -5.20
N ALA A 133 13.48 -7.82 -4.24
CA ALA A 133 12.96 -6.48 -4.43
C ALA A 133 14.08 -5.43 -4.59
N ASN A 134 13.83 -4.41 -5.42
CA ASN A 134 14.55 -3.15 -5.32
C ASN A 134 14.13 -2.47 -4.01
N ILE A 135 14.91 -2.70 -2.93
CA ILE A 135 14.65 -2.12 -1.62
C ILE A 135 14.99 -0.63 -1.68
N LEU A 136 14.01 0.22 -1.41
CA LEU A 136 14.26 1.59 -1.05
C LEU A 136 14.16 1.69 0.48
N PRO A 137 15.30 1.69 1.23
CA PRO A 137 15.25 1.77 2.67
C PRO A 137 14.78 3.17 3.09
N VAL A 138 13.72 3.20 3.91
CA VAL A 138 13.29 4.42 4.60
C VAL A 138 13.59 4.22 6.08
N VAL A 139 14.62 4.93 6.58
CA VAL A 139 14.95 4.90 8.01
C VAL A 139 14.12 5.95 8.71
N LEU A 140 13.24 5.52 9.62
CA LEU A 140 12.32 6.41 10.34
C LEU A 140 12.89 6.85 11.70
N ASP A 141 14.04 6.29 12.13
CA ASP A 141 14.69 6.61 13.39
C ASP A 141 16.14 7.03 13.18
N GLY A 142 16.58 8.04 13.95
CA GLY A 142 17.94 8.59 13.92
C GLY A 142 18.07 9.93 13.19
N ALA A 143 19.29 10.43 13.07
CA ALA A 143 19.64 11.69 12.41
C ALA A 143 19.53 11.64 10.87
N SER A 144 18.76 10.73 10.32
CA SER A 144 18.50 10.67 8.89
C SER A 144 17.69 11.90 8.50
N ALA A 145 18.24 12.69 7.59
CA ALA A 145 17.59 13.90 7.10
C ALA A 145 16.18 13.55 6.61
N PRO A 146 15.16 14.34 6.95
CA PRO A 146 13.84 14.17 6.40
C PRO A 146 13.95 14.20 4.88
N VAL A 147 13.21 13.34 4.20
CA VAL A 147 13.15 13.35 2.74
C VAL A 147 12.50 14.67 2.33
N ASP A 148 13.33 15.62 1.97
CA ASP A 148 12.96 16.96 1.53
C ASP A 148 13.37 17.12 0.07
N VAL A 149 12.41 17.37 -0.80
CA VAL A 149 12.65 17.69 -2.23
C VAL A 149 12.48 19.18 -2.51
N GLY A 150 12.35 19.98 -1.47
CA GLY A 150 12.29 21.44 -1.56
C GLY A 150 11.08 21.95 -2.33
N ARG A 151 11.33 22.93 -3.20
CA ARG A 151 10.33 23.51 -4.11
C ARG A 151 10.53 23.15 -5.58
N ASP A 152 11.52 22.30 -5.90
CA ASP A 152 11.78 21.89 -7.27
C ASP A 152 10.66 20.99 -7.82
N HIS A 153 9.96 20.29 -6.92
CA HIS A 153 8.86 19.40 -7.27
C HIS A 153 7.65 19.60 -6.36
N ARG A 154 6.52 19.92 -6.97
CA ARG A 154 5.22 20.03 -6.27
C ARG A 154 4.66 18.66 -5.89
N LEU A 155 4.84 17.65 -6.73
CA LEU A 155 4.23 16.34 -6.52
C LEU A 155 5.05 15.51 -5.52
N VAL A 156 4.34 14.83 -4.63
CA VAL A 156 4.92 13.89 -3.66
C VAL A 156 5.14 12.54 -4.32
N TYR A 157 6.39 12.18 -4.62
CA TYR A 157 6.76 10.91 -5.25
C TYR A 157 8.07 10.35 -4.67
N GLY A 158 8.45 9.13 -5.13
CA GLY A 158 9.71 8.51 -4.76
C GLY A 158 9.86 8.27 -3.25
N ALA A 159 11.02 8.61 -2.71
CA ALA A 159 11.37 8.38 -1.31
C ALA A 159 10.44 9.10 -0.32
N LEU A 160 10.05 10.34 -0.63
CA LEU A 160 9.10 11.09 0.20
C LEU A 160 7.73 10.40 0.24
N ARG A 161 7.25 9.89 -0.89
CA ARG A 161 5.99 9.15 -0.93
C ARG A 161 6.05 7.89 -0.09
N LEU A 162 7.16 7.17 -0.12
CA LEU A 162 7.36 5.97 0.70
C LEU A 162 7.43 6.30 2.19
N ALA A 163 8.12 7.38 2.56
CA ALA A 163 8.15 7.86 3.95
C ALA A 163 6.75 8.22 4.45
N LEU A 164 5.93 8.90 3.63
CA LEU A 164 4.54 9.20 3.94
C LEU A 164 3.69 7.93 4.06
N ASN A 165 3.86 6.96 3.16
CA ASN A 165 3.15 5.69 3.24
C ASN A 165 3.48 4.94 4.53
N ALA A 166 4.75 4.95 4.96
CA ALA A 166 5.19 4.31 6.20
C ALA A 166 4.67 5.03 7.44
N ARG A 167 4.70 6.39 7.47
CA ARG A 167 4.22 7.19 8.60
C ARG A 167 2.70 7.16 8.71
N ASP A 168 1.99 7.42 7.60
CA ASP A 168 0.54 7.68 7.63
C ASP A 168 -0.29 6.41 7.43
N GLN A 169 0.25 5.39 6.75
CA GLN A 169 -0.38 4.08 6.48
C GLN A 169 -1.76 4.17 5.80
N GLY A 170 -2.12 5.33 5.28
CA GLY A 170 -3.40 5.63 4.63
C GLY A 170 -3.85 7.06 4.88
N CYS A 171 -5.12 7.34 4.62
CA CYS A 171 -5.69 8.65 4.90
C CYS A 171 -5.56 9.00 6.39
N CYS A 172 -4.90 10.12 6.71
CA CYS A 172 -4.65 10.52 8.10
C CYS A 172 -5.89 11.17 8.78
N TYR A 173 -6.98 11.37 8.05
CA TYR A 173 -8.21 11.93 8.64
C TYR A 173 -8.85 10.91 9.61
N PRO A 174 -9.25 11.32 10.82
CA PRO A 174 -9.81 10.43 11.82
C PRO A 174 -10.99 9.60 11.32
N GLY A 175 -10.92 8.27 11.50
CA GLY A 175 -11.96 7.33 11.08
C GLY A 175 -11.98 6.97 9.59
N CYS A 176 -10.99 7.40 8.80
CA CYS A 176 -10.93 7.07 7.38
C CYS A 176 -9.96 5.91 7.11
N GLU A 177 -10.48 4.79 6.64
CA GLU A 177 -9.72 3.56 6.35
C GLU A 177 -9.19 3.45 4.90
N LYS A 178 -9.16 4.56 4.14
CA LYS A 178 -8.63 4.54 2.77
C LYS A 178 -7.13 4.25 2.77
N PRO A 179 -6.68 3.23 2.00
CA PRO A 179 -5.26 2.83 1.96
C PRO A 179 -4.39 3.89 1.26
N PRO A 180 -3.06 3.85 1.42
CA PRO A 180 -2.14 4.80 0.79
C PRO A 180 -2.34 4.93 -0.72
N THR A 181 -2.65 3.84 -1.43
CA THR A 181 -2.89 3.82 -2.87
C THR A 181 -4.08 4.69 -3.32
N SER A 182 -5.01 4.96 -2.41
CA SER A 182 -6.17 5.82 -2.65
C SER A 182 -6.01 7.23 -2.07
N CYS A 183 -4.77 7.59 -1.68
CA CYS A 183 -4.45 8.86 -1.05
C CYS A 183 -3.48 9.68 -1.88
N GLU A 184 -3.60 10.99 -1.75
CA GLU A 184 -2.71 12.00 -2.33
C GLU A 184 -1.87 12.63 -1.22
N GLY A 185 -0.68 13.14 -1.56
CA GLY A 185 0.14 13.93 -0.65
C GLY A 185 -0.40 15.37 -0.57
N HIS A 186 -0.94 15.74 0.58
CA HIS A 186 -1.44 17.08 0.87
C HIS A 186 -0.35 17.92 1.54
N HIS A 187 -0.17 19.18 1.10
CA HIS A 187 0.74 20.13 1.73
C HIS A 187 0.02 20.87 2.87
N ILE A 188 0.52 20.74 4.09
CA ILE A 188 -0.04 21.39 5.28
C ILE A 188 0.05 22.91 5.17
N VAL A 189 1.22 23.42 4.82
CA VAL A 189 1.37 24.79 4.29
C VAL A 189 1.27 24.64 2.77
N PRO A 190 0.24 25.21 2.13
CA PRO A 190 -0.01 25.02 0.72
C PRO A 190 1.17 25.42 -0.16
N TRP A 191 1.39 24.68 -1.24
CA TRP A 191 2.45 24.98 -2.21
C TRP A 191 2.36 26.42 -2.77
N TRP A 192 1.14 26.87 -3.06
CA TRP A 192 0.90 28.19 -3.58
C TRP A 192 1.22 29.31 -2.57
N SER A 193 1.20 29.02 -1.26
CA SER A 193 1.56 29.96 -0.20
C SER A 193 3.00 29.82 0.29
N GLY A 194 3.84 29.07 -0.42
CA GLY A 194 5.27 28.93 -0.12
C GLY A 194 5.67 27.66 0.59
N GLY A 195 4.74 26.74 0.84
CA GLY A 195 5.02 25.43 1.46
C GLY A 195 5.99 24.61 0.59
N ARG A 196 6.91 23.91 1.25
CA ARG A 196 7.87 22.99 0.61
C ARG A 196 7.29 21.58 0.55
N THR A 197 7.79 20.77 -0.38
CA THR A 197 7.45 19.36 -0.48
C THR A 197 8.45 18.55 0.36
N ALA A 198 8.08 18.35 1.63
CA ALA A 198 8.89 17.67 2.62
C ALA A 198 8.02 16.89 3.60
N LEU A 199 8.60 15.91 4.30
CA LEU A 199 7.87 15.03 5.21
C LEU A 199 7.20 15.81 6.36
N ASP A 200 7.83 16.89 6.83
CA ASP A 200 7.33 17.76 7.88
C ASP A 200 6.27 18.77 7.40
N ASN A 201 5.97 18.81 6.10
CA ASN A 201 4.95 19.67 5.52
C ASN A 201 3.91 18.90 4.68
N THR A 202 3.95 17.58 4.69
CA THR A 202 3.01 16.77 3.88
C THR A 202 2.36 15.67 4.70
N ALA A 203 1.13 15.27 4.31
CA ALA A 203 0.40 14.15 4.88
C ALA A 203 -0.47 13.46 3.83
N LEU A 204 -0.80 12.18 4.04
CA LEU A 204 -1.67 11.42 3.14
C LEU A 204 -3.14 11.69 3.42
N LEU A 205 -3.87 12.08 2.40
CA LEU A 205 -5.32 12.26 2.43
C LEU A 205 -5.97 11.63 1.21
N CYS A 206 -7.12 10.96 1.41
CA CYS A 206 -7.95 10.56 0.26
C CYS A 206 -8.56 11.81 -0.38
N ARG A 207 -8.99 11.72 -1.63
CA ARG A 207 -9.53 12.84 -2.39
C ARG A 207 -10.61 13.63 -1.66
N HIS A 208 -11.52 12.94 -0.96
CA HIS A 208 -12.59 13.59 -0.18
C HIS A 208 -12.02 14.45 0.97
N HIS A 209 -11.13 13.87 1.79
CA HIS A 209 -10.56 14.60 2.93
C HIS A 209 -9.51 15.62 2.52
N HIS A 210 -8.85 15.43 1.36
CA HIS A 210 -7.96 16.44 0.78
C HIS A 210 -8.73 17.72 0.47
N GLN A 211 -9.90 17.61 -0.18
CA GLN A 211 -10.77 18.76 -0.45
C GLN A 211 -11.33 19.39 0.82
N LEU A 212 -11.60 18.59 1.85
CA LEU A 212 -12.16 19.08 3.11
C LEU A 212 -11.18 19.96 3.90
N VAL A 213 -9.90 19.61 3.90
CA VAL A 213 -8.85 20.31 4.66
C VAL A 213 -8.07 21.33 3.82
N GLU A 214 -8.30 21.41 2.50
CA GLU A 214 -7.65 22.39 1.64
C GLU A 214 -8.02 23.80 2.10
N PRO A 215 -7.05 24.66 2.47
CA PRO A 215 -7.34 25.97 3.02
C PRO A 215 -7.98 26.91 1.99
N ASP A 216 -9.07 27.53 2.33
CA ASP A 216 -9.67 28.62 1.57
C ASP A 216 -9.14 29.96 2.13
N PRO A 217 -8.33 30.73 1.37
CA PRO A 217 -7.73 31.98 1.85
C PRO A 217 -8.78 33.07 2.15
N ASN A 218 -10.02 32.88 1.70
CA ASN A 218 -11.11 33.83 1.93
C ASN A 218 -11.92 33.54 3.21
N LYS A 219 -11.58 32.46 3.93
CA LYS A 219 -12.26 32.08 5.18
C LYS A 219 -11.31 32.15 6.36
N PRO A 220 -11.81 32.55 7.55
CA PRO A 220 -11.02 32.49 8.77
C PRO A 220 -10.57 31.05 9.08
N PRO A 221 -9.33 30.83 9.58
CA PRO A 221 -8.83 29.49 9.90
C PRO A 221 -9.72 28.71 10.90
N GLU A 222 -10.38 29.42 11.82
CA GLU A 222 -11.28 28.84 12.82
C GLU A 222 -12.60 28.32 12.24
N GLU A 223 -12.96 28.71 11.04
CA GLU A 223 -14.17 28.25 10.34
C GLU A 223 -13.89 27.06 9.38
N GLN A 224 -12.64 26.60 9.31
CA GLN A 224 -12.19 25.56 8.39
C GLN A 224 -11.59 24.37 9.13
N TRP A 225 -11.63 23.21 8.50
CA TRP A 225 -10.83 22.06 8.91
C TRP A 225 -9.37 22.36 8.66
N GLU A 226 -8.54 22.07 9.64
CA GLU A 226 -7.11 22.36 9.59
C GLU A 226 -6.31 21.09 9.88
N LEU A 227 -5.37 20.75 8.99
CA LEU A 227 -4.44 19.67 9.20
C LEU A 227 -3.11 20.23 9.73
N ARG A 228 -2.56 19.60 10.75
CA ARG A 228 -1.24 19.94 11.32
C ARG A 228 -0.47 18.68 11.71
N LEU A 229 0.82 18.82 11.97
CA LEU A 229 1.63 17.80 12.64
C LEU A 229 1.80 18.14 14.11
N ASP A 230 1.81 17.11 14.95
CA ASP A 230 2.17 17.24 16.37
C ASP A 230 3.70 17.30 16.57
N GLN A 231 4.15 17.35 17.82
CA GLN A 231 5.58 17.40 18.15
C GLN A 231 6.35 16.14 17.75
N ARG A 232 5.65 15.02 17.52
CA ARG A 232 6.22 13.77 17.01
C ARG A 232 6.22 13.69 15.48
N GLY A 233 5.73 14.72 14.79
CA GLY A 233 5.56 14.73 13.35
C GLY A 233 4.36 13.94 12.85
N LEU A 234 3.39 13.60 13.72
CA LEU A 234 2.20 12.83 13.36
C LEU A 234 1.02 13.75 13.02
N PRO A 235 0.25 13.45 11.96
CA PRO A 235 -0.88 14.26 11.55
C PRO A 235 -2.01 14.28 12.58
N HIS A 236 -2.60 15.45 12.76
CA HIS A 236 -3.85 15.64 13.46
C HIS A 236 -4.73 16.69 12.77
N VAL A 237 -6.03 16.55 12.91
CA VAL A 237 -7.01 17.43 12.30
C VAL A 237 -7.71 18.24 13.38
N ARG A 238 -7.83 19.56 13.15
CA ARG A 238 -8.60 20.46 14.00
C ARG A 238 -9.93 20.78 13.32
N PRO A 239 -11.07 20.55 13.99
CA PRO A 239 -12.37 20.90 13.45
C PRO A 239 -12.58 22.42 13.45
N PRO A 240 -13.47 22.94 12.59
CA PRO A 240 -13.92 24.32 12.67
C PRO A 240 -14.76 24.58 13.95
N THR A 241 -14.85 25.83 14.37
CA THR A 241 -15.56 26.23 15.61
C THR A 241 -17.05 25.89 15.62
N TRP A 242 -17.67 25.81 14.45
CA TRP A 242 -19.07 25.38 14.34
C TRP A 242 -19.27 23.87 14.58
N ALA A 243 -18.25 23.05 14.37
CA ALA A 243 -18.27 21.61 14.64
C ALA A 243 -17.73 21.26 16.04
N ASP A 244 -16.79 22.03 16.55
CA ASP A 244 -16.24 21.92 17.91
C ASP A 244 -15.68 23.28 18.36
N ARG A 245 -16.34 23.89 19.33
CA ARG A 245 -15.93 25.23 19.87
C ARG A 245 -14.49 25.26 20.37
N ALA A 246 -14.02 24.18 20.98
CA ALA A 246 -12.68 24.06 21.52
C ALA A 246 -11.63 23.74 20.44
N ARG A 247 -12.08 23.38 19.24
CA ARG A 247 -11.22 22.94 18.13
C ARG A 247 -10.22 21.87 18.57
N THR A 248 -10.71 20.91 19.36
CA THR A 248 -9.89 19.84 19.94
C THR A 248 -9.21 19.05 18.85
N PRO A 249 -7.85 18.95 18.84
CA PRO A 249 -7.14 18.18 17.85
C PRO A 249 -7.55 16.70 17.90
N ARG A 250 -7.79 16.10 16.75
CA ARG A 250 -8.18 14.68 16.61
C ARG A 250 -7.16 13.98 15.74
N GLN A 251 -6.64 12.86 16.25
CA GLN A 251 -5.73 11.99 15.49
C GLN A 251 -6.42 10.72 15.05
N HIS A 252 -5.95 10.13 13.95
CA HIS A 252 -6.38 8.79 13.57
C HIS A 252 -5.96 7.78 14.64
N ILE A 253 -6.80 6.77 14.90
CA ILE A 253 -6.57 5.77 15.97
C ILE A 253 -5.23 5.03 15.80
N ARG A 254 -4.75 4.83 14.57
CA ARG A 254 -3.46 4.19 14.28
C ARG A 254 -2.23 4.92 14.84
N TYR A 255 -2.36 6.18 15.25
CA TYR A 255 -1.27 6.96 15.88
C TYR A 255 -1.33 6.95 17.40
N GLN A 256 -2.32 6.28 17.99
CA GLN A 256 -2.56 6.26 19.42
C GLN A 256 -1.93 5.03 20.12
N CYS A 257 -1.18 4.19 19.35
CA CYS A 257 -0.49 3.01 19.89
C CYS A 257 0.89 3.36 20.43
#